data_673f92e9d511a56382ac46aa263a03f9
#
_entry.id   673f92e9d511a56382ac46aa263a03f9
#
_cell.length_a   1.000
_cell.length_b   1.000
_cell.length_c   1.000
_cell.angle_alpha   90.00
_cell.angle_beta   90.00
_cell.angle_gamma   90.00
#
_symmetry.space_group_name_H-M   'P 1'
#
loop_
_entity.id
_entity.type
_entity.pdbx_description
1 polymer ?
#
loop_
_entity_poly.entity_id
_entity_poly.type
_entity_poly.pdbx_seq_one_letter_code
_entity_poly.pdbx_strand_id
1 'polypeptide(L)'
;MNRGFVFIFRLAVHGIRMKKILAAFILGMGCMLAVQAQQHPCVYVAPADRASVLQKVKNEPWAGEAFAAIRSKVEKYVDRHQTDPEWITSRLAMYWKDGERYTQCYLKKQNWDYGEGNAPVPTVRMPGMRTWNKYVNVPLEDRTPYNETGDMWGINKLNPSEPSVKVPYKESGHMIRGNNVEILTLAENAAFVYWVTGEEKFARFATDIFNVWLVGTYYMNPILDPEKSCGSVGGWEPGGICGYYDYEQIHDDLVMHAAMAYDFAFDYLIRHPHAHLKAIGKDTKTVAAEVFKRFINIGLVRGGKSGNWNVNGWNIMLRPMLVLDHNEAYADGKGKEYYLNLLVNESTPYHDAIPDILKTYDRVTGLWPESPGYSFGTVQSLLDWAAPLKRAGIDIIAGNPILQKAAMAVFPWMDDAANMVVFGDSRGGSANFQTFENLLTYYTGTDNKEGVEKVASALNKGISQKKYSRNNAGWTGLCTYTATIPSVRAESNERASYSPHHRFITMKNWEGDYKMMFTLYGGKKGYHLTPNGLALQFYAYGYALAPDAAAYESYWSKDHGYHQSPTGSNTVLPG
;
A
#
# COMPACT_ATOMS: atom_id res chain seq x y z
N MET A 1 -22.14 -53.27 -63.83
CA MET A 1 -22.26 -51.83 -63.53
C MET A 1 -22.41 -51.61 -62.03
N ASN A 2 -21.37 -51.66 -61.23
CA ASN A 2 -21.51 -51.30 -59.78
C ASN A 2 -20.16 -51.19 -59.02
N ARG A 3 -19.08 -50.80 -59.72
CA ARG A 3 -17.80 -50.49 -59.00
C ARG A 3 -17.32 -49.04 -59.12
N GLY A 4 -17.96 -48.22 -59.95
CA GLY A 4 -17.58 -46.83 -60.15
C GLY A 4 -18.19 -45.83 -59.13
N PHE A 5 -19.39 -46.12 -58.64
CA PHE A 5 -20.13 -45.23 -57.77
C PHE A 5 -19.61 -45.18 -56.31
N VAL A 6 -19.03 -46.24 -55.81
CA VAL A 6 -18.48 -46.33 -54.43
C VAL A 6 -17.18 -45.55 -54.30
N PHE A 7 -16.38 -45.41 -55.36
CA PHE A 7 -15.09 -44.70 -55.31
C PHE A 7 -15.28 -43.19 -55.33
N ILE A 8 -16.27 -42.66 -56.07
CA ILE A 8 -16.58 -41.23 -56.14
C ILE A 8 -17.16 -40.75 -54.78
N PHE A 9 -17.98 -41.55 -54.12
CA PHE A 9 -18.54 -41.22 -52.81
C PHE A 9 -17.46 -41.22 -51.70
N ARG A 10 -16.45 -42.10 -51.75
CA ARG A 10 -15.33 -42.12 -50.80
C ARG A 10 -14.39 -40.92 -50.99
N LEU A 11 -14.15 -40.45 -52.19
CA LEU A 11 -13.33 -39.27 -52.44
C LEU A 11 -14.05 -37.99 -52.04
N ALA A 12 -15.37 -37.90 -52.28
CA ALA A 12 -16.17 -36.74 -51.83
C ALA A 12 -16.26 -36.65 -50.31
N VAL A 13 -16.41 -37.76 -49.60
CA VAL A 13 -16.43 -37.78 -48.11
C VAL A 13 -15.07 -37.47 -47.51
N HIS A 14 -13.95 -37.87 -48.12
CA HIS A 14 -12.62 -37.49 -47.68
C HIS A 14 -12.31 -36.04 -47.93
N GLY A 15 -12.73 -35.47 -49.05
CA GLY A 15 -12.60 -34.03 -49.37
C GLY A 15 -13.40 -33.12 -48.44
N ILE A 16 -14.60 -33.57 -48.03
CA ILE A 16 -15.43 -32.85 -47.06
C ILE A 16 -14.85 -32.93 -45.64
N ARG A 17 -14.28 -34.08 -45.22
CA ARG A 17 -13.59 -34.18 -43.94
C ARG A 17 -12.30 -33.35 -43.88
N MET A 18 -11.47 -33.37 -44.93
CA MET A 18 -10.28 -32.53 -44.99
C MET A 18 -10.61 -31.02 -44.99
N LYS A 19 -11.64 -30.57 -45.69
CA LYS A 19 -12.09 -29.18 -45.64
C LYS A 19 -12.62 -28.77 -44.25
N LYS A 20 -13.32 -29.66 -43.53
CA LYS A 20 -13.76 -29.43 -42.16
C LYS A 20 -12.59 -29.44 -41.17
N ILE A 21 -11.60 -30.27 -41.34
CA ILE A 21 -10.38 -30.29 -40.53
C ILE A 21 -9.52 -29.06 -40.83
N LEU A 22 -9.40 -28.63 -42.07
CA LEU A 22 -8.67 -27.40 -42.44
C LEU A 22 -9.43 -26.15 -41.97
N ALA A 23 -10.76 -26.13 -42.03
CA ALA A 23 -11.57 -25.04 -41.48
C ALA A 23 -11.51 -25.00 -39.95
N ALA A 24 -11.51 -26.15 -39.27
CA ALA A 24 -11.30 -26.23 -37.82
C ALA A 24 -9.86 -25.84 -37.42
N PHE A 25 -8.85 -26.13 -38.24
CA PHE A 25 -7.47 -25.71 -38.04
C PHE A 25 -7.30 -24.20 -38.29
N ILE A 26 -7.96 -23.63 -39.30
CA ILE A 26 -7.97 -22.19 -39.60
C ILE A 26 -8.81 -21.44 -38.55
N LEU A 27 -9.94 -21.98 -38.07
CA LEU A 27 -10.66 -21.41 -36.92
C LEU A 27 -9.86 -21.59 -35.61
N GLY A 28 -9.15 -22.68 -35.41
CA GLY A 28 -8.24 -22.88 -34.25
C GLY A 28 -7.00 -22.00 -34.30
N MET A 29 -6.45 -21.70 -35.48
CA MET A 29 -5.37 -20.72 -35.66
C MET A 29 -5.85 -19.27 -35.62
N GLY A 30 -7.11 -18.99 -35.97
CA GLY A 30 -7.73 -17.66 -35.84
C GLY A 30 -8.14 -17.34 -34.40
N CYS A 31 -8.18 -18.32 -33.50
CA CYS A 31 -8.36 -18.18 -32.06
C CYS A 31 -7.06 -18.30 -31.26
N MET A 32 -5.89 -18.13 -31.84
CA MET A 32 -4.80 -17.50 -31.12
C MET A 32 -5.24 -16.07 -30.89
N LEU A 33 -6.07 -15.86 -29.87
CA LEU A 33 -6.23 -14.56 -29.24
C LEU A 33 -4.81 -14.06 -29.00
N ALA A 34 -4.38 -13.10 -29.80
CA ALA A 34 -3.20 -12.34 -29.46
C ALA A 34 -3.45 -11.90 -28.02
N VAL A 35 -2.70 -12.46 -27.07
CA VAL A 35 -2.76 -12.02 -25.67
C VAL A 35 -2.49 -10.54 -25.74
N GLN A 36 -3.55 -9.76 -25.64
CA GLN A 36 -3.43 -8.32 -25.79
C GLN A 36 -2.63 -7.85 -24.58
N ALA A 37 -1.44 -7.33 -24.82
CA ALA A 37 -0.60 -6.81 -23.76
C ALA A 37 -1.41 -5.86 -22.88
N GLN A 38 -1.26 -5.96 -21.57
CA GLN A 38 -1.98 -5.12 -20.63
C GLN A 38 -1.74 -3.64 -20.94
N GLN A 39 -2.82 -2.88 -21.07
CA GLN A 39 -2.73 -1.44 -21.27
C GLN A 39 -2.50 -0.74 -19.93
N HIS A 40 -1.62 0.25 -19.91
CA HIS A 40 -1.31 1.06 -18.74
C HIS A 40 -1.80 2.51 -18.90
N PRO A 41 -2.23 3.16 -17.81
CA PRO A 41 -2.33 2.62 -16.46
C PRO A 41 -3.43 1.56 -16.34
N CYS A 42 -3.28 0.65 -15.39
CA CYS A 42 -4.18 -0.49 -15.22
C CYS A 42 -4.54 -0.80 -13.76
N VAL A 43 -3.84 -0.21 -12.79
CA VAL A 43 -4.04 -0.53 -11.37
C VAL A 43 -5.29 0.13 -10.80
N TYR A 44 -5.38 1.44 -10.82
CA TYR A 44 -6.54 2.20 -10.31
C TYR A 44 -7.43 2.76 -11.41
N VAL A 45 -6.87 3.02 -12.56
CA VAL A 45 -7.53 3.62 -13.73
C VAL A 45 -7.05 2.95 -15.00
N ALA A 46 -7.81 3.15 -16.10
CA ALA A 46 -7.39 2.82 -17.45
C ALA A 46 -7.04 4.10 -18.24
N PRO A 47 -6.40 3.98 -19.41
CA PRO A 47 -6.17 5.13 -20.29
C PRO A 47 -7.43 5.93 -20.61
N ALA A 48 -8.56 5.23 -20.76
CA ALA A 48 -9.86 5.86 -21.04
C ALA A 48 -10.38 6.75 -19.89
N ASP A 49 -9.95 6.49 -18.64
CA ASP A 49 -10.44 7.22 -17.47
C ASP A 49 -9.79 8.61 -17.32
N ARG A 50 -8.72 8.90 -18.08
CA ARG A 50 -8.02 10.18 -18.03
C ARG A 50 -8.94 11.38 -18.21
N ALA A 51 -9.88 11.30 -19.18
CA ALA A 51 -10.79 12.40 -19.47
C ALA A 51 -11.71 12.69 -18.27
N SER A 52 -12.22 11.66 -17.61
CA SER A 52 -13.10 11.82 -16.44
C SER A 52 -12.35 12.37 -15.23
N VAL A 53 -11.10 11.93 -14.98
CA VAL A 53 -10.26 12.48 -13.91
C VAL A 53 -9.95 13.95 -14.18
N LEU A 54 -9.57 14.29 -15.42
CA LEU A 54 -9.30 15.68 -15.81
C LEU A 54 -10.55 16.58 -15.66
N GLN A 55 -11.74 16.05 -16.02
CA GLN A 55 -13.01 16.76 -15.83
C GLN A 55 -13.30 16.99 -14.34
N LYS A 56 -13.08 15.97 -13.49
CA LYS A 56 -13.21 16.11 -12.03
C LYS A 56 -12.28 17.18 -11.50
N VAL A 57 -11.01 17.20 -11.89
CA VAL A 57 -10.02 18.21 -11.50
C VAL A 57 -10.46 19.63 -11.92
N LYS A 58 -11.11 19.78 -13.08
CA LYS A 58 -11.57 21.09 -13.56
C LYS A 58 -12.86 21.58 -12.90
N ASN A 59 -13.76 20.67 -12.56
CA ASN A 59 -15.12 21.04 -12.17
C ASN A 59 -15.34 21.00 -10.65
N GLU A 60 -14.58 20.19 -9.93
CA GLU A 60 -14.73 20.03 -8.48
C GLU A 60 -13.63 20.79 -7.73
N PRO A 61 -13.96 21.79 -6.90
CA PRO A 61 -12.97 22.61 -6.20
C PRO A 61 -11.96 21.78 -5.41
N TRP A 62 -12.44 20.78 -4.65
CA TRP A 62 -11.57 19.90 -3.87
C TRP A 62 -10.57 19.13 -4.74
N ALA A 63 -11.01 18.70 -5.91
CA ALA A 63 -10.16 17.92 -6.82
C ALA A 63 -9.11 18.81 -7.49
N GLY A 64 -9.48 20.06 -7.82
CA GLY A 64 -8.54 21.07 -8.30
C GLY A 64 -7.45 21.38 -7.27
N GLU A 65 -7.83 21.57 -6.02
CA GLU A 65 -6.88 21.82 -4.92
C GLU A 65 -6.00 20.59 -4.62
N ALA A 66 -6.58 19.40 -4.60
CA ALA A 66 -5.81 18.16 -4.42
C ALA A 66 -4.79 17.95 -5.55
N PHE A 67 -5.18 18.18 -6.81
CA PHE A 67 -4.27 18.09 -7.95
C PHE A 67 -3.17 19.16 -7.88
N ALA A 68 -3.51 20.41 -7.55
CA ALA A 68 -2.53 21.47 -7.37
C ALA A 68 -1.53 21.14 -6.26
N ALA A 69 -1.99 20.54 -5.16
CA ALA A 69 -1.13 20.11 -4.06
C ALA A 69 -0.16 18.98 -4.50
N ILE A 70 -0.61 18.03 -5.31
CA ILE A 70 0.27 16.99 -5.87
C ILE A 70 1.31 17.61 -6.79
N ARG A 71 0.88 18.48 -7.72
CA ARG A 71 1.76 19.14 -8.67
C ARG A 71 2.83 19.99 -7.96
N SER A 72 2.43 20.80 -6.98
CA SER A 72 3.34 21.69 -6.25
C SER A 72 4.43 20.95 -5.47
N LYS A 73 4.14 19.74 -4.99
CA LYS A 73 5.14 18.89 -4.31
C LYS A 73 6.30 18.48 -5.22
N VAL A 74 6.05 18.32 -6.50
CA VAL A 74 7.05 17.80 -7.44
C VAL A 74 7.61 18.85 -8.39
N GLU A 75 6.89 19.94 -8.67
CA GLU A 75 7.21 20.88 -9.74
C GLU A 75 8.61 21.49 -9.60
N LYS A 76 9.01 21.92 -8.41
CA LYS A 76 10.36 22.46 -8.18
C LYS A 76 11.49 21.48 -8.50
N TYR A 77 11.26 20.18 -8.24
CA TYR A 77 12.22 19.13 -8.55
C TYR A 77 12.22 18.79 -10.04
N VAL A 78 11.02 18.74 -10.64
CA VAL A 78 10.86 18.53 -12.08
C VAL A 78 11.52 19.64 -12.88
N ASP A 79 11.35 20.90 -12.49
CA ASP A 79 11.97 22.06 -13.17
C ASP A 79 13.51 22.02 -13.03
N ARG A 80 14.03 21.70 -11.84
CA ARG A 80 15.46 21.49 -11.65
C ARG A 80 15.99 20.35 -12.52
N HIS A 81 15.27 19.26 -12.63
CA HIS A 81 15.66 18.09 -13.40
C HIS A 81 15.85 18.37 -14.89
N GLN A 82 15.23 19.42 -15.44
CA GLN A 82 15.43 19.81 -16.84
C GLN A 82 16.87 20.24 -17.13
N THR A 83 17.56 20.82 -16.16
CA THR A 83 18.92 21.35 -16.28
C THR A 83 19.95 20.52 -15.50
N ASP A 84 19.54 19.78 -14.47
CA ASP A 84 20.39 18.98 -13.59
C ASP A 84 19.73 17.62 -13.29
N PRO A 85 19.68 16.71 -14.29
CA PRO A 85 18.98 15.43 -14.14
C PRO A 85 19.64 14.50 -13.12
N GLU A 86 20.92 14.62 -12.85
CA GLU A 86 21.63 13.78 -11.89
C GLU A 86 21.34 14.19 -10.45
N TRP A 87 20.85 15.40 -10.21
CA TRP A 87 20.65 15.89 -8.85
C TRP A 87 19.78 14.96 -8.01
N ILE A 88 18.60 14.58 -8.50
CA ILE A 88 17.68 13.71 -7.75
C ILE A 88 18.13 12.26 -7.77
N THR A 89 18.57 11.76 -8.90
CA THR A 89 18.96 10.35 -9.08
C THR A 89 20.20 10.00 -8.26
N SER A 90 21.16 10.93 -8.14
CA SER A 90 22.34 10.74 -7.30
C SER A 90 22.03 10.64 -5.80
N ARG A 91 20.84 11.07 -5.36
CA ARG A 91 20.40 11.01 -3.95
C ARG A 91 19.64 9.74 -3.59
N LEU A 92 19.26 8.92 -4.56
CA LEU A 92 18.83 7.57 -4.24
C LEU A 92 19.92 6.87 -3.45
N ALA A 93 19.55 6.21 -2.36
CA ALA A 93 20.51 5.52 -1.49
C ALA A 93 21.00 4.24 -2.16
N MET A 94 21.80 4.43 -3.19
CA MET A 94 22.43 3.42 -4.01
C MET A 94 23.90 3.31 -3.63
N TYR A 95 24.43 2.11 -3.70
CA TYR A 95 25.84 1.89 -3.45
C TYR A 95 26.35 0.74 -4.31
N TRP A 96 27.44 0.99 -4.96
CA TRP A 96 28.24 -0.06 -5.59
C TRP A 96 29.68 0.42 -5.68
N LYS A 97 30.57 -0.27 -5.03
CA LYS A 97 31.97 0.08 -5.07
C LYS A 97 32.63 -0.46 -6.34
N ASP A 98 33.41 0.37 -7.00
CA ASP A 98 34.15 -0.04 -8.21
C ASP A 98 34.99 -1.29 -7.95
N GLY A 99 34.85 -2.28 -8.81
CA GLY A 99 35.58 -3.54 -8.73
C GLY A 99 35.04 -4.55 -7.72
N GLU A 100 34.03 -4.21 -6.92
CA GLU A 100 33.35 -5.16 -6.04
C GLU A 100 32.24 -5.89 -6.80
N ARG A 101 32.05 -7.18 -6.49
CA ARG A 101 30.99 -8.00 -7.09
C ARG A 101 29.80 -8.20 -6.14
N TYR A 102 29.91 -7.79 -4.90
CA TYR A 102 28.92 -8.05 -3.88
C TYR A 102 28.58 -6.79 -3.12
N THR A 103 27.29 -6.59 -2.89
CA THR A 103 26.79 -5.62 -1.93
C THR A 103 26.66 -6.30 -0.58
N GLN A 104 27.30 -5.77 0.44
CA GLN A 104 27.17 -6.27 1.79
C GLN A 104 25.96 -5.66 2.47
N CYS A 105 25.16 -6.51 3.11
CA CYS A 105 24.14 -6.11 4.03
C CYS A 105 24.61 -6.33 5.47
N TYR A 106 24.45 -5.31 6.29
CA TYR A 106 24.70 -5.41 7.71
C TYR A 106 23.40 -5.15 8.47
N LEU A 107 22.79 -6.22 8.96
CA LEU A 107 21.53 -6.15 9.70
C LEU A 107 21.59 -7.02 10.94
N LYS A 108 21.12 -6.50 12.09
CA LYS A 108 21.06 -7.25 13.36
C LYS A 108 22.38 -7.97 13.69
N LYS A 109 23.51 -7.31 13.44
CA LYS A 109 24.88 -7.82 13.66
C LYS A 109 25.30 -8.97 12.73
N GLN A 110 24.57 -9.23 11.66
CA GLN A 110 24.94 -10.21 10.64
C GLN A 110 25.31 -9.49 9.34
N ASN A 111 26.24 -10.08 8.60
CA ASN A 111 26.60 -9.64 7.25
C ASN A 111 26.09 -10.66 6.25
N TRP A 112 25.51 -10.17 5.16
CA TRP A 112 25.16 -10.98 4.01
C TRP A 112 25.78 -10.36 2.76
N ASP A 113 26.33 -11.23 1.90
CA ASP A 113 26.86 -10.86 0.61
C ASP A 113 25.86 -11.29 -0.47
N TYR A 114 25.46 -10.35 -1.33
CA TYR A 114 24.63 -10.61 -2.47
C TYR A 114 24.68 -9.47 -3.48
N GLY A 115 24.23 -9.76 -4.72
CA GLY A 115 24.29 -8.83 -5.82
C GLY A 115 25.57 -8.96 -6.63
N GLU A 116 25.65 -8.18 -7.69
CA GLU A 116 26.77 -8.18 -8.64
C GLU A 116 27.35 -6.78 -8.83
N GLY A 117 28.68 -6.68 -8.87
CA GLY A 117 29.43 -5.42 -8.90
C GLY A 117 29.53 -4.70 -10.22
N ASN A 118 28.82 -5.13 -11.26
CA ASN A 118 28.94 -4.57 -12.61
C ASN A 118 27.74 -3.72 -13.04
N ALA A 119 26.95 -3.23 -12.09
CA ALA A 119 25.82 -2.38 -12.43
C ALA A 119 26.30 -1.05 -13.02
N PRO A 120 25.69 -0.57 -14.12
CA PRO A 120 26.06 0.71 -14.75
C PRO A 120 25.53 1.92 -14.00
N VAL A 121 24.73 1.69 -12.98
CA VAL A 121 24.17 2.69 -12.07
C VAL A 121 24.37 2.20 -10.63
N PRO A 122 24.35 3.08 -9.63
CA PRO A 122 24.39 2.64 -8.25
C PRO A 122 23.28 1.64 -7.96
N THR A 123 23.59 0.53 -7.28
CA THR A 123 22.60 -0.44 -6.82
C THR A 123 22.03 -0.02 -5.48
N VAL A 124 20.83 -0.50 -5.15
CA VAL A 124 20.21 -0.21 -3.86
C VAL A 124 20.99 -0.91 -2.76
N ARG A 125 21.51 -0.11 -1.84
CA ARG A 125 22.20 -0.64 -0.68
C ARG A 125 21.22 -1.17 0.34
N MET A 126 21.56 -2.29 0.93
CA MET A 126 20.84 -2.80 2.07
C MET A 126 20.89 -1.84 3.25
N PRO A 127 19.75 -1.60 3.89
CA PRO A 127 19.74 -0.84 5.13
C PRO A 127 20.57 -1.54 6.20
N GLY A 128 21.32 -0.77 6.94
CA GLY A 128 22.00 -1.21 8.16
C GLY A 128 21.00 -1.46 9.30
N MET A 129 21.52 -1.52 10.52
CA MET A 129 20.69 -1.61 11.71
C MET A 129 19.71 -0.44 11.80
N ARG A 130 18.53 -0.68 12.35
CA ARG A 130 17.58 0.37 12.66
C ARG A 130 18.07 1.21 13.83
N THR A 131 18.15 2.52 13.61
CA THR A 131 18.20 3.52 14.69
C THR A 131 16.78 4.04 14.93
N TRP A 132 15.92 3.18 15.46
CA TRP A 132 14.54 3.52 15.68
C TRP A 132 14.39 4.88 16.38
N ASN A 133 13.68 5.79 15.72
CA ASN A 133 13.28 7.08 16.26
C ASN A 133 14.40 8.01 16.72
N LYS A 134 15.65 7.69 16.47
CA LYS A 134 16.76 8.57 16.86
C LYS A 134 17.05 9.61 15.79
N TYR A 135 17.15 9.18 14.53
CA TYR A 135 17.47 10.09 13.43
C TYR A 135 16.44 10.00 12.30
N VAL A 136 16.17 11.16 11.69
CA VAL A 136 15.45 11.30 10.43
C VAL A 136 16.35 11.97 9.41
N ASN A 137 16.06 11.79 8.12
CA ASN A 137 16.82 12.45 7.05
C ASN A 137 16.72 13.97 7.18
N VAL A 138 17.80 14.65 6.83
CA VAL A 138 17.72 16.09 6.54
C VAL A 138 16.76 16.34 5.36
N PRO A 139 16.22 17.56 5.19
CA PRO A 139 15.42 17.91 4.02
C PRO A 139 16.11 17.48 2.73
N LEU A 140 15.34 17.10 1.71
CA LEU A 140 15.87 16.54 0.47
C LEU A 140 16.85 17.49 -0.24
N GLU A 141 16.61 18.79 -0.12
CA GLU A 141 17.45 19.86 -0.68
C GLU A 141 18.86 19.88 -0.05
N ASP A 142 18.95 19.51 1.21
CA ASP A 142 20.20 19.54 1.99
C ASP A 142 20.96 18.20 1.92
N ARG A 143 20.37 17.19 1.27
CA ARG A 143 21.05 15.89 1.09
C ARG A 143 22.15 15.99 0.07
N THR A 144 23.26 15.37 0.39
CA THR A 144 24.36 15.16 -0.56
C THR A 144 24.08 13.93 -1.45
N PRO A 145 24.73 13.81 -2.63
CA PRO A 145 24.74 12.57 -3.37
C PRO A 145 25.14 11.39 -2.47
N TYR A 146 24.48 10.25 -2.66
CA TYR A 146 24.83 9.04 -1.93
C TYR A 146 26.21 8.56 -2.39
N ASN A 147 27.04 8.12 -1.46
CA ASN A 147 28.42 7.77 -1.73
C ASN A 147 28.73 6.32 -1.33
N GLU A 148 29.94 5.86 -1.63
CA GLU A 148 30.39 4.50 -1.33
C GLU A 148 30.31 4.14 0.15
N THR A 149 30.49 5.09 1.07
CA THR A 149 30.44 4.83 2.51
C THR A 149 29.02 4.57 2.99
N GLY A 150 28.01 5.05 2.23
CA GLY A 150 26.62 4.92 2.59
C GLY A 150 26.20 5.68 3.85
N ASP A 151 27.05 6.59 4.33
CA ASP A 151 26.71 7.44 5.47
C ASP A 151 25.64 8.46 5.06
N MET A 152 24.74 8.77 5.98
CA MET A 152 23.68 9.74 5.74
C MET A 152 23.68 10.86 6.77
N TRP A 153 23.32 12.07 6.36
CA TRP A 153 23.11 13.17 7.29
C TRP A 153 21.74 13.06 7.93
N GLY A 154 21.69 13.08 9.26
CA GLY A 154 20.48 12.89 10.06
C GLY A 154 20.27 13.99 11.08
N ILE A 155 19.01 14.30 11.34
CA ILE A 155 18.55 15.18 12.40
C ILE A 155 18.09 14.31 13.57
N ASN A 156 18.53 14.65 14.78
CA ASN A 156 18.03 14.00 15.99
C ASN A 156 16.54 14.30 16.16
N LYS A 157 15.71 13.28 16.06
CA LYS A 157 14.26 13.41 16.12
C LYS A 157 13.74 13.94 17.46
N LEU A 158 14.44 13.62 18.55
CA LEU A 158 14.07 14.06 19.90
C LEU A 158 14.58 15.47 20.21
N ASN A 159 15.57 15.95 19.46
CA ASN A 159 16.10 17.31 19.60
C ASN A 159 16.42 17.89 18.21
N PRO A 160 15.40 18.31 17.43
CA PRO A 160 15.59 18.80 16.08
C PRO A 160 16.39 20.10 15.95
N SER A 161 16.62 20.82 17.05
CA SER A 161 17.44 22.02 17.10
C SER A 161 18.94 21.75 17.13
N GLU A 162 19.36 20.51 17.41
CA GLU A 162 20.75 20.13 17.32
C GLU A 162 21.24 20.13 15.86
N PRO A 163 22.53 20.41 15.63
CA PRO A 163 23.13 20.28 14.32
C PRO A 163 22.94 18.86 13.76
N SER A 164 22.73 18.74 12.45
CA SER A 164 22.70 17.44 11.79
C SER A 164 24.04 16.70 11.98
N VAL A 165 23.95 15.38 12.10
CA VAL A 165 25.09 14.51 12.32
C VAL A 165 25.23 13.50 11.18
N LYS A 166 26.44 13.03 10.96
CA LYS A 166 26.72 11.97 10.00
C LYS A 166 26.45 10.61 10.65
N VAL A 167 25.42 9.93 10.17
CA VAL A 167 25.00 8.61 10.63
C VAL A 167 25.64 7.54 9.74
N PRO A 168 26.47 6.64 10.28
CA PRO A 168 27.13 5.63 9.49
C PRO A 168 26.13 4.64 8.90
N TYR A 169 26.42 4.09 7.71
CA TYR A 169 25.51 3.21 6.99
C TYR A 169 25.02 1.99 7.80
N LYS A 170 25.83 1.50 8.72
CA LYS A 170 25.48 0.37 9.59
C LYS A 170 24.31 0.69 10.54
N GLU A 171 24.05 1.97 10.77
CA GLU A 171 23.02 2.46 11.69
C GLU A 171 21.89 3.22 10.96
N SER A 172 22.02 3.46 9.65
CA SER A 172 21.13 4.33 8.89
C SER A 172 19.94 3.62 8.23
N GLY A 173 19.62 2.40 8.59
CA GLY A 173 18.67 1.56 7.89
C GLY A 173 17.32 2.22 7.60
N HIS A 174 16.69 2.87 8.60
CA HIS A 174 15.45 3.61 8.39
C HIS A 174 15.61 4.85 7.52
N MET A 175 16.74 5.52 7.64
CA MET A 175 17.02 6.72 6.87
C MET A 175 17.18 6.39 5.39
N ILE A 176 17.90 5.30 5.09
CA ILE A 176 18.07 4.81 3.71
C ILE A 176 16.71 4.46 3.10
N ARG A 177 15.90 3.68 3.83
CA ARG A 177 14.54 3.36 3.39
C ARG A 177 13.69 4.62 3.19
N GLY A 178 13.62 5.48 4.19
CA GLY A 178 12.84 6.73 4.11
C GLY A 178 13.27 7.63 2.96
N ASN A 179 14.57 7.71 2.70
CA ASN A 179 15.10 8.46 1.55
C ASN A 179 14.60 7.90 0.21
N ASN A 180 14.69 6.59 0.03
CA ASN A 180 14.27 5.97 -1.23
C ASN A 180 12.75 6.03 -1.43
N VAL A 181 11.96 5.82 -0.37
CA VAL A 181 10.51 5.97 -0.40
C VAL A 181 10.11 7.40 -0.77
N GLU A 182 10.75 8.42 -0.18
CA GLU A 182 10.47 9.81 -0.49
C GLU A 182 10.73 10.14 -1.97
N ILE A 183 11.87 9.72 -2.50
CA ILE A 183 12.24 9.98 -3.91
C ILE A 183 11.31 9.22 -4.86
N LEU A 184 10.98 7.95 -4.57
CA LEU A 184 10.04 7.19 -5.40
C LEU A 184 8.61 7.72 -5.30
N THR A 185 8.20 8.30 -4.16
CA THR A 185 6.91 8.99 -4.03
C THR A 185 6.86 10.25 -4.91
N LEU A 186 7.97 10.97 -5.06
CA LEU A 186 8.04 12.09 -6.01
C LEU A 186 7.90 11.59 -7.45
N ALA A 187 8.53 10.46 -7.79
CA ALA A 187 8.37 9.85 -9.12
C ALA A 187 6.93 9.41 -9.39
N GLU A 188 6.28 8.77 -8.43
CA GLU A 188 4.85 8.38 -8.51
C GLU A 188 3.95 9.60 -8.76
N ASN A 189 4.11 10.66 -7.96
CA ASN A 189 3.32 11.87 -8.10
C ASN A 189 3.57 12.58 -9.45
N ALA A 190 4.81 12.64 -9.90
CA ALA A 190 5.14 13.21 -11.20
C ALA A 190 4.57 12.37 -12.36
N ALA A 191 4.64 11.05 -12.28
CA ALA A 191 4.03 10.15 -13.26
C ALA A 191 2.50 10.35 -13.33
N PHE A 192 1.84 10.53 -12.20
CA PHE A 192 0.41 10.86 -12.17
C PHE A 192 0.12 12.23 -12.82
N VAL A 193 0.91 13.27 -12.49
CA VAL A 193 0.76 14.60 -13.13
C VAL A 193 0.93 14.48 -14.65
N TYR A 194 1.95 13.74 -15.11
CA TYR A 194 2.12 13.44 -16.53
C TYR A 194 0.88 12.77 -17.13
N TRP A 195 0.40 11.71 -16.51
CA TRP A 195 -0.76 10.98 -17.01
C TRP A 195 -2.00 11.89 -17.14
N VAL A 196 -2.21 12.82 -16.20
CA VAL A 196 -3.33 13.77 -16.27
C VAL A 196 -3.11 14.85 -17.31
N THR A 197 -1.92 15.47 -17.38
CA THR A 197 -1.67 16.67 -18.17
C THR A 197 -1.07 16.39 -19.57
N GLY A 198 -0.28 15.33 -19.70
CA GLY A 198 0.52 15.05 -20.88
C GLY A 198 1.84 15.82 -20.95
N GLU A 199 2.22 16.55 -19.89
CA GLU A 199 3.45 17.33 -19.85
C GLU A 199 4.67 16.41 -19.67
N GLU A 200 5.44 16.18 -20.74
CA GLU A 200 6.55 15.21 -20.76
C GLU A 200 7.68 15.51 -19.77
N LYS A 201 7.85 16.75 -19.30
CA LYS A 201 8.83 17.05 -18.25
C LYS A 201 8.62 16.24 -16.98
N PHE A 202 7.36 16.00 -16.60
CA PHE A 202 6.99 15.16 -15.44
C PHE A 202 7.26 13.67 -15.69
N ALA A 203 6.98 13.21 -16.91
CA ALA A 203 7.32 11.84 -17.31
C ALA A 203 8.82 11.59 -17.25
N ARG A 204 9.62 12.49 -17.84
CA ARG A 204 11.08 12.39 -17.82
C ARG A 204 11.61 12.28 -16.39
N PHE A 205 11.19 13.18 -15.51
CA PHE A 205 11.59 13.15 -14.09
C PHE A 205 11.24 11.81 -13.42
N ALA A 206 9.99 11.35 -13.58
CA ALA A 206 9.50 10.12 -12.98
C ALA A 206 10.27 8.90 -13.51
N THR A 207 10.47 8.83 -14.82
CA THR A 207 11.08 7.68 -15.47
C THR A 207 12.60 7.61 -15.29
N ASP A 208 13.28 8.73 -15.17
CA ASP A 208 14.70 8.74 -14.86
C ASP A 208 14.96 8.20 -13.44
N ILE A 209 14.15 8.60 -12.45
CA ILE A 209 14.20 8.03 -11.09
C ILE A 209 13.87 6.54 -11.13
N PHE A 210 12.76 6.16 -11.79
CA PHE A 210 12.35 4.77 -11.90
C PHE A 210 13.42 3.90 -12.55
N ASN A 211 14.02 4.34 -13.64
CA ASN A 211 15.05 3.60 -14.37
C ASN A 211 16.32 3.38 -13.53
N VAL A 212 16.77 4.40 -12.78
CA VAL A 212 17.93 4.23 -11.88
C VAL A 212 17.61 3.19 -10.81
N TRP A 213 16.43 3.27 -10.20
CA TRP A 213 15.96 2.27 -9.24
C TRP A 213 15.85 0.88 -9.88
N LEU A 214 15.21 0.78 -11.04
CA LEU A 214 14.97 -0.48 -11.74
C LEU A 214 16.27 -1.19 -12.10
N VAL A 215 17.21 -0.46 -12.74
CA VAL A 215 18.49 -1.04 -13.19
C VAL A 215 19.35 -1.43 -12.00
N GLY A 216 19.42 -0.59 -10.97
CA GLY A 216 20.12 -0.93 -9.74
C GLY A 216 19.55 -2.19 -9.08
N THR A 217 18.23 -2.27 -8.99
CA THR A 217 17.51 -3.42 -8.43
C THR A 217 17.70 -4.69 -9.26
N TYR A 218 17.70 -4.57 -10.56
CA TYR A 218 17.90 -5.70 -11.47
C TYR A 218 19.22 -6.43 -11.21
N TYR A 219 20.30 -5.69 -10.93
CA TYR A 219 21.60 -6.28 -10.62
C TYR A 219 21.72 -6.84 -9.19
N MET A 220 20.77 -6.57 -8.32
CA MET A 220 20.69 -7.21 -7.01
C MET A 220 20.11 -8.61 -7.14
N ASN A 221 20.72 -9.58 -6.49
CA ASN A 221 20.28 -10.98 -6.51
C ASN A 221 20.00 -11.48 -5.08
N PRO A 222 18.84 -11.14 -4.52
CA PRO A 222 18.49 -11.49 -3.15
C PRO A 222 18.27 -12.99 -3.01
N ILE A 223 18.55 -13.51 -1.82
CA ILE A 223 18.29 -14.89 -1.46
C ILE A 223 16.78 -15.09 -1.27
N LEU A 224 16.17 -15.98 -2.03
CA LEU A 224 14.74 -16.31 -1.96
C LEU A 224 14.42 -17.52 -1.08
N ASP A 225 15.43 -18.30 -0.68
CA ASP A 225 15.25 -19.47 0.17
C ASP A 225 14.87 -19.04 1.60
N PRO A 226 13.66 -19.36 2.09
CA PRO A 226 13.22 -18.95 3.42
C PRO A 226 14.10 -19.48 4.54
N GLU A 227 14.61 -20.70 4.41
CA GLU A 227 15.47 -21.30 5.45
C GLU A 227 16.82 -20.60 5.54
N LYS A 228 17.36 -20.17 4.41
CA LYS A 228 18.64 -19.45 4.36
C LYS A 228 18.48 -17.97 4.65
N SER A 229 17.32 -17.42 4.31
CA SER A 229 17.14 -15.97 4.30
C SER A 229 16.38 -15.43 5.49
N CYS A 230 15.40 -16.15 6.00
CA CYS A 230 14.43 -15.61 6.92
C CYS A 230 14.42 -16.24 8.31
N GLY A 231 15.17 -17.29 8.54
CA GLY A 231 15.35 -17.93 9.86
C GLY A 231 14.09 -18.36 10.59
N SER A 232 13.02 -17.60 10.55
CA SER A 232 11.73 -17.94 11.11
C SER A 232 10.60 -17.17 10.45
N VAL A 233 9.42 -17.77 10.49
CA VAL A 233 8.14 -17.25 9.95
C VAL A 233 7.68 -16.00 10.69
N GLY A 234 8.32 -15.35 11.47
CA GLY A 234 7.85 -14.16 12.19
C GLY A 234 8.67 -12.90 11.91
N GLY A 235 9.71 -12.99 11.07
CA GLY A 235 10.49 -11.82 10.68
C GLY A 235 11.29 -11.12 11.78
N TRP A 236 11.16 -11.53 13.02
CA TRP A 236 11.81 -10.90 14.18
C TRP A 236 13.17 -11.51 14.51
N GLU A 237 13.42 -12.72 14.05
CA GLU A 237 14.67 -13.44 14.34
C GLU A 237 15.82 -12.96 13.45
N PRO A 238 17.06 -13.08 13.92
CA PRO A 238 18.24 -12.81 13.12
C PRO A 238 18.23 -13.65 11.85
N GLY A 239 18.39 -13.04 10.70
CA GLY A 239 18.30 -13.70 9.41
C GLY A 239 16.91 -13.68 8.78
N GLY A 240 15.88 -13.17 9.44
CA GLY A 240 14.52 -13.06 8.91
C GLY A 240 14.34 -12.08 7.75
N ILE A 241 15.42 -11.61 7.13
CA ILE A 241 15.34 -10.54 6.16
C ILE A 241 16.36 -10.75 5.09
N CYS A 242 15.93 -10.59 3.87
CA CYS A 242 16.77 -10.77 2.73
C CYS A 242 16.68 -9.62 1.80
N GLY A 243 17.82 -9.13 1.55
CA GLY A 243 17.97 -8.18 0.51
C GLY A 243 17.44 -6.79 0.90
N TYR A 244 17.73 -5.83 0.09
CA TYR A 244 17.28 -4.47 0.25
C TYR A 244 15.79 -4.30 -0.03
N TYR A 245 15.14 -5.35 -0.51
CA TYR A 245 13.71 -5.33 -0.74
C TYR A 245 12.94 -5.12 0.53
N ASP A 246 13.42 -5.76 1.55
CA ASP A 246 12.68 -5.78 2.78
C ASP A 246 13.53 -6.40 3.87
N TYR A 247 13.85 -5.66 4.85
CA TYR A 247 14.39 -6.23 6.07
C TYR A 247 13.33 -6.39 7.18
N GLU A 248 12.17 -5.74 7.00
CA GLU A 248 10.90 -6.06 7.61
C GLU A 248 9.82 -5.75 6.60
N GLN A 249 9.27 -6.77 5.97
CA GLN A 249 8.41 -6.64 4.80
C GLN A 249 7.29 -5.62 4.95
N ILE A 250 6.66 -5.54 6.11
CA ILE A 250 5.56 -4.59 6.35
C ILE A 250 6.00 -3.12 6.32
N HIS A 251 7.30 -2.86 6.35
CA HIS A 251 7.85 -1.52 6.34
C HIS A 251 8.54 -1.16 5.03
N ASP A 252 8.55 -2.06 4.06
CA ASP A 252 9.14 -1.83 2.75
C ASP A 252 8.05 -1.52 1.73
N ASP A 253 7.72 -0.26 1.61
CA ASP A 253 6.67 0.26 0.74
C ASP A 253 7.20 0.88 -0.56
N LEU A 254 8.52 0.94 -0.75
CA LEU A 254 9.12 1.62 -1.91
C LEU A 254 8.68 1.02 -3.25
N VAL A 255 8.47 -0.31 -3.32
CA VAL A 255 8.03 -0.98 -4.55
C VAL A 255 6.62 -0.59 -4.96
N MET A 256 5.77 -0.20 -4.01
CA MET A 256 4.41 0.29 -4.30
C MET A 256 4.46 1.59 -5.12
N HIS A 257 5.36 2.50 -4.75
CA HIS A 257 5.57 3.76 -5.45
C HIS A 257 6.23 3.55 -6.81
N ALA A 258 7.22 2.65 -6.89
CA ALA A 258 7.84 2.28 -8.15
C ALA A 258 6.83 1.66 -9.14
N ALA A 259 5.94 0.78 -8.66
CA ALA A 259 4.89 0.18 -9.48
C ALA A 259 3.92 1.23 -10.03
N MET A 260 3.56 2.24 -9.25
CA MET A 260 2.66 3.31 -9.72
C MET A 260 3.37 4.30 -10.64
N ALA A 261 4.64 4.63 -10.39
CA ALA A 261 5.43 5.43 -11.34
C ALA A 261 5.54 4.72 -12.70
N TYR A 262 5.77 3.40 -12.69
CA TYR A 262 5.74 2.57 -13.90
C TYR A 262 4.38 2.59 -14.59
N ASP A 263 3.29 2.37 -13.83
CA ASP A 263 1.94 2.28 -14.37
C ASP A 263 1.48 3.57 -15.07
N PHE A 264 1.65 4.73 -14.40
CA PHE A 264 1.22 6.02 -14.96
C PHE A 264 2.11 6.54 -16.09
N ALA A 265 3.41 6.22 -16.09
CA ALA A 265 4.35 6.70 -17.11
C ALA A 265 4.76 5.62 -18.12
N PHE A 266 4.02 4.51 -18.18
CA PHE A 266 4.37 3.34 -19.00
C PHE A 266 4.59 3.67 -20.47
N ASP A 267 3.71 4.45 -21.09
CA ASP A 267 3.82 4.84 -22.49
C ASP A 267 5.09 5.65 -22.77
N TYR A 268 5.50 6.50 -21.85
CA TYR A 268 6.76 7.25 -21.93
C TYR A 268 7.97 6.32 -21.79
N LEU A 269 7.95 5.41 -20.82
CA LEU A 269 9.01 4.42 -20.60
C LEU A 269 9.26 3.56 -21.84
N ILE A 270 8.20 3.11 -22.52
CA ILE A 270 8.32 2.28 -23.72
C ILE A 270 8.84 3.08 -24.92
N ARG A 271 8.46 4.35 -25.04
CA ARG A 271 8.97 5.24 -26.11
C ARG A 271 10.43 5.65 -25.88
N HIS A 272 10.91 5.63 -24.63
CA HIS A 272 12.25 6.09 -24.24
C HIS A 272 13.00 4.99 -23.48
N PRO A 273 13.40 3.90 -24.16
CA PRO A 273 14.04 2.77 -23.53
C PRO A 273 15.40 3.16 -22.92
N HIS A 274 15.69 2.65 -21.74
CA HIS A 274 16.94 2.91 -21.04
C HIS A 274 18.15 2.36 -21.82
N ALA A 275 19.16 3.20 -22.02
CA ALA A 275 20.31 2.88 -22.89
C ALA A 275 21.04 1.60 -22.47
N HIS A 276 21.25 1.38 -21.17
CA HIS A 276 21.93 0.18 -20.68
C HIS A 276 21.09 -1.08 -20.91
N LEU A 277 19.78 -1.06 -20.64
CA LEU A 277 18.92 -2.22 -20.88
C LEU A 277 18.94 -2.61 -22.36
N LYS A 278 18.88 -1.62 -23.25
CA LYS A 278 19.01 -1.83 -24.69
C LYS A 278 20.37 -2.44 -25.06
N ALA A 279 21.45 -1.99 -24.43
CA ALA A 279 22.80 -2.51 -24.70
C ALA A 279 22.98 -3.98 -24.30
N ILE A 280 22.27 -4.44 -23.24
CA ILE A 280 22.27 -5.85 -22.82
C ILE A 280 21.14 -6.67 -23.47
N GLY A 281 20.46 -6.12 -24.48
CA GLY A 281 19.42 -6.82 -25.23
C GLY A 281 18.11 -7.04 -24.45
N LYS A 282 17.84 -6.21 -23.44
CA LYS A 282 16.62 -6.26 -22.63
C LYS A 282 15.77 -4.99 -22.84
N ASP A 283 14.48 -5.11 -22.63
CA ASP A 283 13.55 -3.98 -22.59
C ASP A 283 13.09 -3.69 -21.15
N THR A 284 12.63 -2.46 -20.94
CA THR A 284 12.20 -1.98 -19.64
C THR A 284 11.04 -2.81 -19.06
N LYS A 285 10.08 -3.24 -19.89
CA LYS A 285 8.92 -4.01 -19.47
C LYS A 285 9.32 -5.36 -18.92
N THR A 286 10.19 -6.08 -19.63
CA THR A 286 10.71 -7.39 -19.20
C THR A 286 11.47 -7.27 -17.88
N VAL A 287 12.36 -6.29 -17.75
CA VAL A 287 13.14 -6.09 -16.53
C VAL A 287 12.26 -5.65 -15.35
N ALA A 288 11.29 -4.77 -15.60
CA ALA A 288 10.33 -4.36 -14.56
C ALA A 288 9.50 -5.56 -14.04
N ALA A 289 9.00 -6.39 -14.95
CA ALA A 289 8.28 -7.61 -14.55
C ALA A 289 9.16 -8.56 -13.73
N GLU A 290 10.41 -8.76 -14.13
CA GLU A 290 11.38 -9.59 -13.40
C GLU A 290 11.62 -9.05 -11.98
N VAL A 291 11.82 -7.74 -11.84
CA VAL A 291 12.04 -7.09 -10.55
C VAL A 291 10.78 -7.13 -9.68
N PHE A 292 9.60 -6.82 -10.22
CA PHE A 292 8.35 -6.88 -9.47
C PHE A 292 8.05 -8.31 -9.01
N LYS A 293 8.25 -9.31 -9.84
CA LYS A 293 8.11 -10.72 -9.46
C LYS A 293 9.07 -11.13 -8.33
N ARG A 294 10.32 -10.61 -8.33
CA ARG A 294 11.25 -10.82 -7.21
C ARG A 294 10.70 -10.27 -5.91
N PHE A 295 10.17 -9.05 -5.91
CA PHE A 295 9.53 -8.46 -4.74
C PHE A 295 8.38 -9.30 -4.22
N ILE A 296 7.46 -9.67 -5.11
CA ILE A 296 6.30 -10.50 -4.75
C ILE A 296 6.77 -11.84 -4.16
N ASN A 297 7.70 -12.52 -4.83
CA ASN A 297 8.18 -13.83 -4.40
C ASN A 297 8.91 -13.77 -3.05
N ILE A 298 9.69 -12.72 -2.80
CA ILE A 298 10.29 -12.47 -1.48
C ILE A 298 9.19 -12.24 -0.44
N GLY A 299 8.21 -11.39 -0.75
CA GLY A 299 7.08 -11.16 0.12
C GLY A 299 6.31 -12.42 0.47
N LEU A 300 6.06 -13.28 -0.52
CA LEU A 300 5.32 -14.54 -0.33
C LEU A 300 6.00 -15.57 0.58
N VAL A 301 7.29 -15.46 0.80
CA VAL A 301 8.04 -16.37 1.70
C VAL A 301 8.40 -15.74 3.04
N ARG A 302 7.80 -14.57 3.35
CA ARG A 302 8.06 -13.80 4.57
C ARG A 302 6.79 -13.21 5.13
N GLY A 303 6.91 -12.55 6.27
CA GLY A 303 5.83 -11.81 6.91
C GLY A 303 5.11 -12.62 7.97
N GLY A 304 4.00 -12.09 8.44
CA GLY A 304 3.12 -12.76 9.39
C GLY A 304 1.99 -13.47 8.64
N LYS A 305 1.76 -14.74 8.93
CA LYS A 305 0.70 -15.51 8.26
C LYS A 305 -0.69 -14.93 8.47
N SER A 306 -0.93 -14.33 9.64
CA SER A 306 -2.23 -13.80 10.02
C SER A 306 -2.09 -12.45 10.72
N GLY A 307 -3.20 -11.84 11.08
CA GLY A 307 -3.21 -10.55 11.77
C GLY A 307 -2.95 -9.36 10.83
N ASN A 308 -2.74 -8.19 11.43
CA ASN A 308 -2.47 -6.95 10.71
C ASN A 308 -1.17 -7.02 9.87
N TRP A 309 -0.19 -7.80 10.28
CA TRP A 309 1.05 -8.02 9.54
C TRP A 309 0.80 -8.67 8.18
N ASN A 310 -0.09 -9.68 8.14
CA ASN A 310 -0.48 -10.32 6.90
C ASN A 310 -1.13 -9.31 5.93
N VAL A 311 -2.04 -8.48 6.44
CA VAL A 311 -2.70 -7.44 5.63
C VAL A 311 -1.69 -6.44 5.08
N ASN A 312 -0.74 -5.99 5.92
CA ASN A 312 0.32 -5.09 5.49
C ASN A 312 1.26 -5.73 4.45
N GLY A 313 1.57 -7.01 4.59
CA GLY A 313 2.35 -7.75 3.60
C GLY A 313 1.68 -7.76 2.22
N TRP A 314 0.40 -8.09 2.17
CA TRP A 314 -0.38 -8.03 0.93
C TRP A 314 -0.49 -6.62 0.35
N ASN A 315 -0.64 -5.61 1.20
CA ASN A 315 -0.71 -4.22 0.76
C ASN A 315 0.54 -3.80 -0.03
N ILE A 316 1.72 -4.25 0.38
CA ILE A 316 2.98 -3.98 -0.33
C ILE A 316 3.02 -4.70 -1.69
N MET A 317 2.56 -5.95 -1.74
CA MET A 317 2.63 -6.78 -2.94
C MET A 317 1.56 -6.46 -3.99
N LEU A 318 0.41 -5.90 -3.61
CA LEU A 318 -0.76 -5.76 -4.48
C LEU A 318 -0.48 -4.94 -5.76
N ARG A 319 0.11 -3.75 -5.63
CA ARG A 319 0.38 -2.90 -6.80
C ARG A 319 1.40 -3.54 -7.77
N PRO A 320 2.52 -4.11 -7.29
CA PRO A 320 3.41 -4.91 -8.13
C PRO A 320 2.74 -6.07 -8.85
N MET A 321 1.79 -6.78 -8.21
CA MET A 321 1.03 -7.86 -8.85
C MET A 321 0.16 -7.34 -10.00
N LEU A 322 -0.51 -6.21 -9.78
CA LEU A 322 -1.49 -5.66 -10.71
C LEU A 322 -0.87 -5.05 -11.97
N VAL A 323 0.39 -4.62 -11.92
CA VAL A 323 1.11 -4.11 -13.10
C VAL A 323 1.71 -5.21 -13.98
N LEU A 324 1.70 -6.46 -13.53
CA LEU A 324 2.16 -7.60 -14.35
C LEU A 324 1.19 -7.88 -15.50
N ASP A 325 1.72 -8.41 -16.59
CA ASP A 325 0.90 -8.99 -17.64
C ASP A 325 0.17 -10.26 -17.17
N HIS A 326 -0.69 -10.79 -18.04
CA HIS A 326 -1.38 -12.05 -17.85
C HIS A 326 -0.41 -13.23 -17.73
N ASN A 327 -0.85 -14.34 -17.13
CA ASN A 327 -0.01 -15.52 -16.88
C ASN A 327 0.72 -16.02 -18.12
N GLU A 328 0.06 -15.98 -19.27
CA GLU A 328 0.56 -16.48 -20.55
C GLU A 328 1.74 -15.68 -21.10
N ALA A 329 1.96 -14.46 -20.59
CA ALA A 329 3.11 -13.64 -20.98
C ALA A 329 4.43 -14.14 -20.36
N TYR A 330 4.38 -15.04 -19.40
CA TYR A 330 5.55 -15.51 -18.66
C TYR A 330 5.79 -17.01 -18.85
N ALA A 331 7.05 -17.36 -19.07
CA ALA A 331 7.44 -18.77 -19.29
C ALA A 331 7.13 -19.69 -18.07
N ASP A 332 7.11 -19.12 -16.86
CA ASP A 332 6.74 -19.84 -15.63
C ASP A 332 5.23 -19.87 -15.35
N GLY A 333 4.41 -19.27 -16.23
CA GLY A 333 2.97 -19.17 -16.06
C GLY A 333 2.51 -18.32 -14.86
N LYS A 334 3.40 -17.52 -14.29
CA LYS A 334 3.13 -16.74 -13.07
C LYS A 334 3.05 -15.25 -13.38
N GLY A 335 1.90 -14.81 -13.84
CA GLY A 335 1.55 -13.42 -14.05
C GLY A 335 0.57 -12.91 -13.01
N LYS A 336 -0.17 -11.89 -13.39
CA LYS A 336 -1.13 -11.19 -12.54
C LYS A 336 -2.15 -12.14 -11.90
N GLU A 337 -2.78 -13.01 -12.68
CA GLU A 337 -3.84 -13.91 -12.20
C GLU A 337 -3.31 -14.93 -11.21
N TYR A 338 -2.08 -15.45 -11.43
CA TYR A 338 -1.45 -16.37 -10.51
C TYR A 338 -1.28 -15.74 -9.11
N TYR A 339 -0.70 -14.56 -9.06
CA TYR A 339 -0.46 -13.89 -7.78
C TYR A 339 -1.74 -13.39 -7.11
N LEU A 340 -2.69 -12.88 -7.90
CA LEU A 340 -4.00 -12.49 -7.38
C LEU A 340 -4.78 -13.67 -6.81
N ASN A 341 -4.65 -14.88 -7.39
CA ASN A 341 -5.28 -16.08 -6.86
C ASN A 341 -4.79 -16.40 -5.43
N LEU A 342 -3.50 -16.19 -5.14
CA LEU A 342 -2.95 -16.37 -3.77
C LEU A 342 -3.50 -15.34 -2.77
N LEU A 343 -3.83 -14.13 -3.22
CA LEU A 343 -4.47 -13.13 -2.35
C LEU A 343 -5.96 -13.40 -2.15
N VAL A 344 -6.66 -13.77 -3.22
CA VAL A 344 -8.13 -13.79 -3.25
C VAL A 344 -8.70 -15.13 -2.80
N ASN A 345 -8.03 -16.24 -3.10
CA ASN A 345 -8.59 -17.59 -2.93
C ASN A 345 -7.73 -18.53 -2.08
N GLU A 346 -6.40 -18.49 -2.22
CA GLU A 346 -5.53 -19.58 -1.74
C GLU A 346 -4.48 -19.07 -0.74
N SER A 347 -4.70 -19.34 0.54
CA SER A 347 -3.69 -19.05 1.56
C SER A 347 -2.40 -19.81 1.33
N THR A 348 -1.27 -19.14 1.53
CA THR A 348 0.06 -19.74 1.49
C THR A 348 0.53 -20.16 2.90
N PRO A 349 1.67 -20.84 3.05
CA PRO A 349 2.25 -21.09 4.37
C PRO A 349 2.55 -19.81 5.16
N TYR A 350 2.79 -18.68 4.48
CA TYR A 350 3.25 -17.41 5.07
C TYR A 350 2.21 -16.30 5.03
N HIS A 351 1.12 -16.45 4.27
CA HIS A 351 0.08 -15.44 4.12
C HIS A 351 -1.31 -16.07 4.01
N ASP A 352 -2.24 -15.55 4.79
CA ASP A 352 -3.66 -15.84 4.65
C ASP A 352 -4.26 -15.06 3.49
N ALA A 353 -5.05 -15.71 2.66
CA ALA A 353 -5.85 -15.09 1.61
C ALA A 353 -7.07 -14.33 2.22
N ILE A 354 -7.72 -13.50 1.41
CA ILE A 354 -8.88 -12.69 1.85
C ILE A 354 -9.92 -13.51 2.63
N PRO A 355 -10.36 -14.71 2.20
CA PRO A 355 -11.35 -15.48 2.96
C PRO A 355 -10.90 -15.84 4.38
N ASP A 356 -9.61 -16.12 4.58
CA ASP A 356 -9.07 -16.45 5.90
C ASP A 356 -8.82 -15.20 6.74
N ILE A 357 -8.35 -14.11 6.14
CA ILE A 357 -8.25 -12.79 6.79
C ILE A 357 -9.62 -12.40 7.36
N LEU A 358 -10.68 -12.52 6.59
CA LEU A 358 -12.01 -12.10 6.97
C LEU A 358 -12.64 -12.96 8.09
N LYS A 359 -12.15 -14.18 8.32
CA LYS A 359 -12.56 -15.00 9.48
C LYS A 359 -12.13 -14.40 10.81
N THR A 360 -11.14 -13.53 10.82
CA THR A 360 -10.65 -12.86 12.03
C THR A 360 -11.65 -11.86 12.58
N TYR A 361 -12.50 -11.27 11.73
CA TYR A 361 -13.53 -10.33 12.18
C TYR A 361 -14.64 -11.00 13.00
N ASP A 362 -14.99 -10.43 14.13
CA ASP A 362 -16.18 -10.82 14.89
C ASP A 362 -17.44 -10.62 14.06
N ARG A 363 -18.23 -11.69 13.89
CA ARG A 363 -19.42 -11.68 13.01
C ARG A 363 -20.57 -10.86 13.58
N VAL A 364 -20.61 -10.65 14.91
CA VAL A 364 -21.66 -9.90 15.59
C VAL A 364 -21.35 -8.41 15.56
N THR A 365 -20.15 -8.01 15.94
CA THR A 365 -19.76 -6.60 16.05
C THR A 365 -19.10 -6.03 14.79
N GLY A 366 -18.53 -6.86 13.93
CA GLY A 366 -17.71 -6.42 12.80
C GLY A 366 -16.30 -5.99 13.19
N LEU A 367 -15.91 -6.12 14.44
CA LEU A 367 -14.62 -5.63 14.93
C LEU A 367 -13.49 -6.64 14.70
N TRP A 368 -12.33 -6.14 14.43
CA TRP A 368 -11.07 -6.87 14.43
C TRP A 368 -10.59 -7.03 15.89
N PRO A 369 -9.94 -8.15 16.27
CA PRO A 369 -9.68 -8.48 17.69
C PRO A 369 -8.52 -7.71 18.35
N GLU A 370 -8.09 -6.61 17.78
CA GLU A 370 -7.01 -5.76 18.28
C GLU A 370 -7.51 -4.38 18.73
N SER A 371 -6.64 -3.51 19.20
CA SER A 371 -6.99 -2.16 19.62
C SER A 371 -7.61 -1.31 18.50
N PRO A 372 -8.30 -0.20 18.82
CA PRO A 372 -9.04 0.58 17.82
C PRO A 372 -8.23 0.97 16.60
N GLY A 373 -6.99 1.45 16.79
CA GLY A 373 -6.11 1.85 15.68
C GLY A 373 -5.82 0.70 14.71
N TYR A 374 -5.55 -0.49 15.24
CA TYR A 374 -5.31 -1.69 14.42
C TYR A 374 -6.60 -2.24 13.81
N SER A 375 -7.69 -2.24 14.57
CA SER A 375 -8.99 -2.71 14.08
C SER A 375 -9.44 -1.93 12.85
N PHE A 376 -9.39 -0.59 12.91
CA PHE A 376 -9.84 0.24 11.80
C PHE A 376 -8.78 0.46 10.72
N GLY A 377 -7.49 0.38 11.07
CA GLY A 377 -6.40 0.38 10.08
C GLY A 377 -6.45 -0.85 9.17
N THR A 378 -6.79 -2.01 9.71
CA THR A 378 -6.92 -3.25 8.93
C THR A 378 -8.08 -3.19 7.94
N VAL A 379 -9.27 -2.77 8.36
CA VAL A 379 -10.42 -2.66 7.43
C VAL A 379 -10.19 -1.56 6.40
N GLN A 380 -9.51 -0.47 6.75
CA GLN A 380 -9.13 0.54 5.78
C GLN A 380 -8.26 -0.05 4.67
N SER A 381 -7.19 -0.77 5.04
CA SER A 381 -6.32 -1.41 4.05
C SER A 381 -7.09 -2.32 3.10
N LEU A 382 -8.01 -3.14 3.64
CA LEU A 382 -8.86 -4.01 2.82
C LEU A 382 -9.79 -3.22 1.89
N LEU A 383 -10.34 -2.08 2.33
CA LEU A 383 -11.16 -1.22 1.49
C LEU A 383 -10.34 -0.44 0.45
N ASP A 384 -9.10 -0.12 0.76
CA ASP A 384 -8.18 0.49 -0.21
C ASP A 384 -7.81 -0.48 -1.35
N TRP A 385 -7.87 -1.80 -1.10
CA TRP A 385 -7.70 -2.80 -2.16
C TRP A 385 -8.93 -2.93 -3.06
N ALA A 386 -10.10 -2.46 -2.62
CA ALA A 386 -11.35 -2.67 -3.35
C ALA A 386 -11.33 -2.04 -4.76
N ALA A 387 -10.83 -0.82 -4.89
CA ALA A 387 -10.77 -0.13 -6.19
C ALA A 387 -9.84 -0.85 -7.19
N PRO A 388 -8.57 -1.12 -6.87
CA PRO A 388 -7.67 -1.81 -7.80
C PRO A 388 -8.08 -3.27 -8.05
N LEU A 389 -8.64 -4.00 -7.08
CA LEU A 389 -9.15 -5.35 -7.30
C LEU A 389 -10.41 -5.34 -8.17
N LYS A 390 -11.32 -4.39 -7.97
CA LYS A 390 -12.49 -4.23 -8.84
C LYS A 390 -12.07 -3.93 -10.28
N ARG A 391 -11.01 -3.16 -10.47
CA ARG A 391 -10.41 -2.92 -11.79
C ARG A 391 -9.89 -4.22 -12.42
N ALA A 392 -9.36 -5.14 -11.62
CA ALA A 392 -8.94 -6.47 -12.04
C ALA A 392 -10.10 -7.48 -12.16
N GLY A 393 -11.37 -7.04 -12.02
CA GLY A 393 -12.55 -7.88 -12.12
C GLY A 393 -12.99 -8.56 -10.81
N ILE A 394 -12.43 -8.16 -9.67
CA ILE A 394 -12.66 -8.79 -8.36
C ILE A 394 -13.34 -7.79 -7.42
N ASP A 395 -14.65 -7.91 -7.20
CA ASP A 395 -15.39 -7.05 -6.26
C ASP A 395 -15.40 -7.67 -4.86
N ILE A 396 -14.40 -7.32 -4.04
CA ILE A 396 -14.26 -7.89 -2.68
C ILE A 396 -15.30 -7.35 -1.70
N ILE A 397 -15.89 -6.19 -1.93
CA ILE A 397 -16.92 -5.63 -1.04
C ILE A 397 -18.25 -6.34 -1.28
N ALA A 398 -18.66 -6.51 -2.54
CA ALA A 398 -19.89 -7.22 -2.89
C ALA A 398 -19.86 -8.67 -2.39
N GLY A 399 -18.73 -9.35 -2.58
CA GLY A 399 -18.55 -10.74 -2.14
C GLY A 399 -18.45 -10.93 -0.62
N ASN A 400 -18.21 -9.87 0.16
CA ASN A 400 -17.89 -9.97 1.58
C ASN A 400 -18.59 -8.89 2.44
N PRO A 401 -19.87 -9.07 2.79
CA PRO A 401 -20.63 -8.10 3.60
C PRO A 401 -19.98 -7.75 4.95
N ILE A 402 -19.09 -8.63 5.47
CA ILE A 402 -18.35 -8.36 6.70
C ILE A 402 -17.45 -7.12 6.59
N LEU A 403 -16.94 -6.79 5.41
CA LEU A 403 -16.13 -5.58 5.21
C LEU A 403 -16.94 -4.30 5.43
N GLN A 404 -18.18 -4.27 4.94
CA GLN A 404 -19.08 -3.14 5.18
C GLN A 404 -19.40 -3.02 6.66
N LYS A 405 -19.70 -4.15 7.32
CA LYS A 405 -19.96 -4.21 8.75
C LYS A 405 -18.75 -3.76 9.57
N ALA A 406 -17.55 -4.21 9.20
CA ALA A 406 -16.30 -3.83 9.87
C ALA A 406 -16.02 -2.33 9.78
N ALA A 407 -16.23 -1.74 8.61
CA ALA A 407 -16.05 -0.31 8.43
C ALA A 407 -17.09 0.50 9.23
N MET A 408 -18.34 0.03 9.29
CA MET A 408 -19.41 0.66 10.08
C MET A 408 -19.26 0.46 11.60
N ALA A 409 -18.47 -0.53 12.03
CA ALA A 409 -18.20 -0.79 13.44
C ALA A 409 -17.43 0.35 14.14
N VAL A 410 -16.94 1.33 13.39
CA VAL A 410 -16.30 2.54 13.95
C VAL A 410 -17.31 3.45 14.65
N PHE A 411 -18.56 3.51 14.20
CA PHE A 411 -19.54 4.46 14.72
C PHE A 411 -19.82 4.32 16.22
N PRO A 412 -19.97 3.13 16.79
CA PRO A 412 -20.05 2.96 18.24
C PRO A 412 -18.83 3.48 19.00
N TRP A 413 -17.65 3.44 18.39
CA TRP A 413 -16.37 3.78 19.01
C TRP A 413 -15.90 5.20 18.71
N MET A 414 -16.75 6.04 18.20
CA MET A 414 -16.48 7.42 17.83
C MET A 414 -17.45 8.36 18.54
N ASP A 415 -16.94 9.45 19.09
CA ASP A 415 -17.78 10.51 19.67
C ASP A 415 -18.41 11.40 18.58
N ASP A 416 -19.16 12.42 19.01
CA ASP A 416 -19.82 13.37 18.10
C ASP A 416 -18.85 14.26 17.29
N ALA A 417 -17.63 14.41 17.77
CA ALA A 417 -16.55 15.15 17.09
C ALA A 417 -15.61 14.26 16.29
N ALA A 418 -16.01 13.02 16.00
CA ALA A 418 -15.21 12.01 15.32
C ALA A 418 -13.91 11.63 16.04
N ASN A 419 -13.80 11.87 17.35
CA ASN A 419 -12.70 11.35 18.13
C ASN A 419 -12.91 9.86 18.39
N MET A 420 -11.86 9.08 18.15
CA MET A 420 -11.86 7.65 18.38
C MET A 420 -11.58 7.33 19.85
N VAL A 421 -12.24 6.29 20.37
CA VAL A 421 -11.88 5.70 21.66
C VAL A 421 -10.45 5.17 21.63
N VAL A 422 -9.80 5.15 22.78
CA VAL A 422 -8.39 4.76 22.93
C VAL A 422 -8.27 3.66 23.97
N PHE A 423 -7.66 2.56 23.62
CA PHE A 423 -7.20 1.52 24.55
C PHE A 423 -6.14 0.66 23.87
N GLY A 424 -5.34 -0.03 24.66
CA GLY A 424 -4.22 -0.82 24.14
C GLY A 424 -3.18 0.05 23.45
N ASP A 425 -2.66 -0.40 22.32
CA ASP A 425 -1.64 0.28 21.53
C ASP A 425 -2.21 1.33 20.56
N SER A 426 -3.45 1.76 20.76
CA SER A 426 -4.04 2.82 19.94
C SER A 426 -3.57 4.19 20.38
N ARG A 427 -3.26 5.01 19.38
CA ARG A 427 -3.08 6.45 19.59
C ARG A 427 -4.43 7.14 19.43
N GLY A 428 -4.66 8.18 20.21
CA GLY A 428 -5.82 9.04 20.03
C GLY A 428 -5.82 9.70 18.65
N GLY A 429 -6.97 10.06 18.16
CA GLY A 429 -7.12 10.74 16.87
C GLY A 429 -8.54 10.71 16.36
N SER A 430 -8.73 11.23 15.16
CA SER A 430 -10.00 11.19 14.45
C SER A 430 -10.19 9.85 13.74
N ALA A 431 -11.45 9.49 13.48
CA ALA A 431 -11.80 8.39 12.60
C ALA A 431 -11.16 8.57 11.21
N ASN A 432 -10.85 7.46 10.58
CA ASN A 432 -10.29 7.50 9.22
C ASN A 432 -11.38 7.69 8.18
N PHE A 433 -11.51 8.90 7.69
CA PHE A 433 -12.52 9.28 6.70
C PHE A 433 -12.32 8.65 5.31
N GLN A 434 -11.11 8.20 4.97
CA GLN A 434 -10.85 7.50 3.71
C GLN A 434 -11.66 6.21 3.62
N THR A 435 -11.87 5.51 4.73
CA THR A 435 -12.77 4.35 4.83
C THR A 435 -14.19 4.69 4.35
N PHE A 436 -14.70 5.86 4.76
CA PHE A 436 -16.03 6.31 4.36
C PHE A 436 -16.08 6.74 2.89
N GLU A 437 -15.03 7.31 2.34
CA GLU A 437 -14.94 7.62 0.90
C GLU A 437 -14.99 6.37 0.04
N ASN A 438 -14.25 5.33 0.41
CA ASN A 438 -14.28 4.04 -0.28
C ASN A 438 -15.68 3.42 -0.26
N LEU A 439 -16.36 3.47 0.90
CA LEU A 439 -17.73 3.00 1.01
C LEU A 439 -18.73 3.88 0.26
N LEU A 440 -18.57 5.21 0.27
CA LEU A 440 -19.42 6.12 -0.49
C LEU A 440 -19.38 5.78 -1.99
N THR A 441 -18.18 5.56 -2.52
CA THR A 441 -17.99 5.16 -3.91
C THR A 441 -18.67 3.83 -4.20
N TYR A 442 -18.54 2.84 -3.31
CA TYR A 442 -19.20 1.54 -3.46
C TYR A 442 -20.72 1.66 -3.38
N TYR A 443 -21.27 2.32 -2.38
CA TYR A 443 -22.71 2.44 -2.16
C TYR A 443 -23.39 3.25 -3.26
N THR A 444 -22.75 4.31 -3.77
CA THR A 444 -23.24 5.06 -4.91
C THR A 444 -23.34 4.18 -6.16
N GLY A 445 -22.34 3.32 -6.38
CA GLY A 445 -22.33 2.38 -7.51
C GLY A 445 -23.30 1.20 -7.38
N THR A 446 -23.87 0.96 -6.18
CA THR A 446 -24.81 -0.14 -5.91
C THR A 446 -26.21 0.32 -5.51
N ASP A 447 -26.53 1.62 -5.65
CA ASP A 447 -27.80 2.23 -5.24
C ASP A 447 -28.20 1.96 -3.76
N ASN A 448 -27.21 1.75 -2.88
CA ASN A 448 -27.47 1.58 -1.46
C ASN A 448 -27.67 2.94 -0.77
N LYS A 449 -28.90 3.44 -0.79
CA LYS A 449 -29.25 4.77 -0.28
C LYS A 449 -28.96 4.93 1.21
N GLU A 450 -29.30 3.95 2.04
CA GLU A 450 -29.05 3.98 3.49
C GLU A 450 -27.51 4.05 3.77
N GLY A 451 -26.73 3.24 3.08
CA GLY A 451 -25.28 3.28 3.17
C GLY A 451 -24.71 4.64 2.76
N VAL A 452 -25.20 5.19 1.63
CA VAL A 452 -24.81 6.54 1.18
C VAL A 452 -25.14 7.60 2.22
N GLU A 453 -26.36 7.61 2.77
CA GLU A 453 -26.78 8.58 3.78
C GLU A 453 -25.87 8.55 5.01
N LYS A 454 -25.58 7.35 5.54
CA LYS A 454 -24.78 7.18 6.73
C LYS A 454 -23.32 7.65 6.54
N VAL A 455 -22.67 7.20 5.47
CA VAL A 455 -21.25 7.59 5.24
C VAL A 455 -21.11 9.03 4.77
N ALA A 456 -22.02 9.55 3.94
CA ALA A 456 -22.03 10.93 3.50
C ALA A 456 -22.24 11.91 4.68
N SER A 457 -23.15 11.55 5.61
CA SER A 457 -23.34 12.34 6.84
C SER A 457 -22.05 12.41 7.68
N ALA A 458 -21.34 11.29 7.84
CA ALA A 458 -20.06 11.27 8.56
C ALA A 458 -19.00 12.12 7.87
N LEU A 459 -18.90 12.05 6.54
CA LEU A 459 -17.97 12.87 5.74
C LEU A 459 -18.31 14.36 5.85
N ASN A 460 -19.57 14.74 5.64
CA ASN A 460 -20.03 16.13 5.74
C ASN A 460 -19.75 16.70 7.14
N LYS A 461 -19.98 15.91 8.19
CA LYS A 461 -19.69 16.28 9.56
C LYS A 461 -18.19 16.48 9.78
N GLY A 462 -17.36 15.52 9.34
CA GLY A 462 -15.90 15.64 9.41
C GLY A 462 -15.36 16.89 8.71
N ILE A 463 -15.91 17.21 7.54
CA ILE A 463 -15.55 18.44 6.80
C ILE A 463 -15.98 19.70 7.57
N SER A 464 -17.22 19.77 8.05
CA SER A 464 -17.73 20.92 8.80
C SER A 464 -16.95 21.18 10.10
N GLN A 465 -16.46 20.13 10.74
CA GLN A 465 -15.65 20.18 11.95
C GLN A 465 -14.15 20.37 11.67
N LYS A 466 -13.74 20.50 10.41
CA LYS A 466 -12.33 20.61 10.00
C LYS A 466 -11.45 19.41 10.42
N LYS A 467 -12.06 18.24 10.62
CA LYS A 467 -11.38 16.98 10.91
C LYS A 467 -10.97 16.25 9.64
N TYR A 468 -11.61 16.56 8.52
CA TYR A 468 -11.37 15.96 7.22
C TYR A 468 -11.42 17.01 6.10
N SER A 469 -10.61 16.82 5.08
CA SER A 469 -10.64 17.60 3.84
C SER A 469 -10.25 16.72 2.66
N ARG A 470 -11.06 16.76 1.60
CA ARG A 470 -10.74 16.10 0.33
C ARG A 470 -9.56 16.74 -0.42
N ASN A 471 -9.20 17.98 -0.08
CA ASN A 471 -8.06 18.67 -0.68
C ASN A 471 -6.73 17.90 -0.49
N ASN A 472 -6.69 16.98 0.48
CA ASN A 472 -5.55 16.13 0.78
C ASN A 472 -5.71 14.68 0.28
N ALA A 473 -6.69 14.42 -0.60
CA ALA A 473 -7.03 13.07 -1.04
C ALA A 473 -5.92 12.36 -1.83
N GLY A 474 -4.90 13.09 -2.28
CA GLY A 474 -3.85 12.54 -3.13
C GLY A 474 -4.38 12.07 -4.49
N TRP A 475 -3.52 11.45 -5.28
CA TRP A 475 -3.92 10.95 -6.59
C TRP A 475 -4.92 9.78 -6.51
N THR A 476 -4.85 8.95 -5.47
CA THR A 476 -5.82 7.86 -5.25
C THR A 476 -7.24 8.39 -5.13
N GLY A 477 -7.46 9.44 -4.32
CA GLY A 477 -8.77 10.06 -4.21
C GLY A 477 -9.26 10.69 -5.52
N LEU A 478 -8.36 11.32 -6.28
CA LEU A 478 -8.70 11.84 -7.61
C LEU A 478 -9.17 10.74 -8.57
N CYS A 479 -8.59 9.56 -8.47
CA CYS A 479 -8.96 8.40 -9.27
C CYS A 479 -10.25 7.73 -8.79
N THR A 480 -10.45 7.59 -7.47
CA THR A 480 -11.44 6.65 -6.92
C THR A 480 -12.65 7.29 -6.24
N TYR A 481 -12.54 8.52 -5.69
CA TYR A 481 -13.66 9.13 -4.97
C TYR A 481 -14.75 9.63 -5.92
N THR A 482 -16.00 9.58 -5.43
CA THR A 482 -17.12 10.24 -6.10
C THR A 482 -16.85 11.74 -6.27
N ALA A 483 -17.38 12.36 -7.32
CA ALA A 483 -17.19 13.79 -7.56
C ALA A 483 -17.69 14.62 -6.37
N THR A 484 -18.93 14.35 -5.94
CA THR A 484 -19.59 15.08 -4.85
C THR A 484 -19.95 14.16 -3.69
N ILE A 485 -20.02 14.71 -2.47
CA ILE A 485 -20.64 14.05 -1.31
C ILE A 485 -22.07 14.55 -1.24
N PRO A 486 -23.09 13.67 -1.22
CA PRO A 486 -24.47 14.08 -1.04
C PRO A 486 -24.68 14.89 0.25
N SER A 487 -25.45 15.99 0.17
CA SER A 487 -25.77 16.81 1.34
C SER A 487 -26.91 16.14 2.11
N VAL A 488 -26.55 15.27 3.03
CA VAL A 488 -27.49 14.53 3.90
C VAL A 488 -27.09 14.70 5.36
N ARG A 489 -28.05 14.63 6.26
CA ARG A 489 -27.86 14.52 7.70
C ARG A 489 -28.55 13.25 8.18
N ALA A 490 -27.78 12.27 8.53
CA ALA A 490 -28.27 11.13 9.29
C ALA A 490 -27.91 11.33 10.76
N GLU A 491 -28.90 11.22 11.64
CA GLU A 491 -28.66 11.26 13.07
C GLU A 491 -28.31 9.84 13.56
N SER A 492 -27.27 9.76 14.38
CA SER A 492 -26.96 8.50 15.05
C SER A 492 -27.85 8.35 16.28
N ASN A 493 -28.67 7.30 16.30
CA ASN A 493 -29.52 6.97 17.45
C ASN A 493 -28.86 5.93 18.36
N GLU A 494 -27.60 5.60 18.12
CA GLU A 494 -26.91 4.56 18.90
C GLU A 494 -26.56 5.09 20.31
N ARG A 495 -27.15 4.48 21.33
CA ARG A 495 -27.00 4.90 22.74
C ARG A 495 -25.94 4.11 23.49
N ALA A 496 -25.75 2.85 23.15
CA ALA A 496 -24.79 1.99 23.79
C ALA A 496 -24.31 0.88 22.86
N SER A 497 -23.09 0.46 23.05
CA SER A 497 -22.55 -0.73 22.41
C SER A 497 -21.66 -1.51 23.37
N TYR A 498 -21.57 -2.82 23.14
CA TYR A 498 -20.70 -3.71 23.88
C TYR A 498 -19.94 -4.62 22.91
N SER A 499 -18.63 -4.63 23.04
CA SER A 499 -17.77 -5.60 22.37
C SER A 499 -17.29 -6.65 23.36
N PRO A 500 -17.85 -7.87 23.32
CA PRO A 500 -17.45 -8.95 24.26
C PRO A 500 -15.99 -9.33 24.12
N HIS A 501 -15.48 -9.36 22.89
CA HIS A 501 -14.08 -9.71 22.61
C HIS A 501 -13.11 -8.73 23.29
N HIS A 502 -13.38 -7.42 23.17
CA HIS A 502 -12.54 -6.37 23.74
C HIS A 502 -12.90 -6.05 25.19
N ARG A 503 -14.01 -6.57 25.70
CA ARG A 503 -14.60 -6.17 27.00
C ARG A 503 -14.76 -4.65 27.09
N PHE A 504 -15.25 -4.06 26.00
CA PHE A 504 -15.36 -2.62 25.84
C PHE A 504 -16.82 -2.18 25.68
N ILE A 505 -17.22 -1.21 26.48
CA ILE A 505 -18.56 -0.62 26.47
C ILE A 505 -18.46 0.85 26.07
N THR A 506 -19.38 1.31 25.22
CA THR A 506 -19.62 2.72 24.98
C THR A 506 -21.07 3.06 25.35
N MET A 507 -21.27 4.21 25.96
CA MET A 507 -22.59 4.79 26.23
C MET A 507 -22.58 6.23 25.75
N LYS A 508 -23.64 6.65 25.04
CA LYS A 508 -23.73 7.96 24.40
C LYS A 508 -25.03 8.66 24.77
N ASN A 509 -24.92 9.95 25.03
CA ASN A 509 -26.06 10.86 25.14
C ASN A 509 -26.00 11.86 23.98
N TRP A 510 -26.97 11.78 23.10
CA TRP A 510 -27.12 12.69 21.95
C TRP A 510 -28.25 13.70 22.12
N GLU A 511 -28.87 13.76 23.32
CA GLU A 511 -29.99 14.66 23.59
C GLU A 511 -29.51 16.07 23.96
N GLY A 512 -30.18 17.08 23.38
CA GLY A 512 -29.87 18.48 23.61
C GLY A 512 -28.52 18.90 23.06
N ASP A 513 -27.98 19.99 23.59
CA ASP A 513 -26.69 20.55 23.19
C ASP A 513 -25.48 19.80 23.79
N TYR A 514 -25.74 18.84 24.67
CA TYR A 514 -24.74 18.10 25.44
C TYR A 514 -24.55 16.69 24.90
N LYS A 515 -23.77 16.60 23.84
CA LYS A 515 -23.41 15.30 23.26
C LYS A 515 -22.20 14.72 23.99
N MET A 516 -22.42 13.65 24.74
CA MET A 516 -21.40 13.01 25.58
C MET A 516 -21.25 11.54 25.24
N MET A 517 -20.03 11.04 25.34
CA MET A 517 -19.74 9.62 25.27
C MET A 517 -18.92 9.21 26.49
N PHE A 518 -19.34 8.15 27.13
CA PHE A 518 -18.64 7.48 28.20
C PHE A 518 -18.22 6.10 27.74
N THR A 519 -17.02 5.66 28.11
CA THR A 519 -16.52 4.34 27.76
C THR A 519 -15.94 3.63 28.98
N LEU A 520 -16.03 2.30 28.98
CA LEU A 520 -15.41 1.45 29.97
C LEU A 520 -14.69 0.31 29.28
N TYR A 521 -13.40 0.19 29.55
CA TYR A 521 -12.57 -0.90 29.07
C TYR A 521 -12.33 -1.92 30.19
N GLY A 522 -12.78 -3.15 30.00
CA GLY A 522 -12.66 -4.21 31.00
C GLY A 522 -11.29 -4.86 31.11
N GLY A 523 -10.34 -4.45 30.29
CA GLY A 523 -8.99 -4.98 30.25
C GLY A 523 -8.90 -6.40 29.68
N LYS A 524 -8.02 -6.61 28.73
CA LYS A 524 -7.72 -7.92 28.17
C LYS A 524 -6.27 -7.94 27.70
N LYS A 525 -5.51 -8.93 28.10
CA LYS A 525 -4.20 -9.16 27.53
C LYS A 525 -4.34 -9.83 26.15
N GLY A 526 -3.68 -9.30 25.14
CA GLY A 526 -3.71 -9.84 23.79
C GLY A 526 -2.82 -9.01 22.86
N TYR A 527 -2.84 -9.32 21.57
CA TYR A 527 -2.15 -8.50 20.58
C TYR A 527 -2.69 -7.08 20.59
N HIS A 528 -1.83 -6.11 20.83
CA HIS A 528 -2.16 -4.69 20.90
C HIS A 528 -3.26 -4.32 21.92
N LEU A 529 -3.57 -5.23 22.84
CA LEU A 529 -4.49 -5.02 23.95
C LEU A 529 -3.71 -5.01 25.26
N THR A 530 -4.13 -4.17 26.19
CA THR A 530 -3.49 -4.00 27.50
C THR A 530 -4.40 -4.49 28.63
N PRO A 531 -3.83 -4.93 29.77
CA PRO A 531 -4.63 -5.43 30.89
C PRO A 531 -5.23 -4.32 31.77
N ASN A 532 -5.34 -3.09 31.31
CA ASN A 532 -5.84 -1.93 32.07
C ASN A 532 -7.35 -2.09 32.39
N GLY A 533 -7.68 -2.95 33.33
CA GLY A 533 -9.07 -3.23 33.69
C GLY A 533 -9.77 -2.01 34.29
N LEU A 534 -11.07 -1.85 33.94
CA LEU A 534 -11.95 -0.77 34.40
C LEU A 534 -11.45 0.64 34.02
N ALA A 535 -10.70 0.77 32.94
CA ALA A 535 -10.27 2.07 32.44
C ALA A 535 -11.47 2.85 31.87
N LEU A 536 -11.66 4.06 32.39
CA LEU A 536 -12.72 4.96 32.00
C LEU A 536 -12.22 6.00 31.01
N GLN A 537 -13.04 6.35 30.02
CA GLN A 537 -12.82 7.52 29.19
C GLN A 537 -14.11 8.32 29.10
N PHE A 538 -13.99 9.62 29.06
CA PHE A 538 -15.11 10.54 28.94
C PHE A 538 -14.85 11.57 27.85
N TYR A 539 -15.82 11.71 26.96
CA TYR A 539 -15.80 12.61 25.82
C TYR A 539 -17.01 13.54 25.88
N ALA A 540 -16.77 14.83 25.78
CA ALA A 540 -17.85 15.82 25.71
C ALA A 540 -17.35 17.07 25.00
N TYR A 541 -18.27 17.82 24.42
CA TYR A 541 -17.99 19.12 23.76
C TYR A 541 -16.90 19.02 22.66
N GLY A 542 -16.73 17.86 22.05
CA GLY A 542 -15.71 17.63 21.02
C GLY A 542 -14.31 17.32 21.57
N TYR A 543 -14.16 17.14 22.86
CA TYR A 543 -12.90 16.84 23.53
C TYR A 543 -12.92 15.51 24.27
N ALA A 544 -11.78 14.84 24.34
CA ALA A 544 -11.56 13.77 25.31
C ALA A 544 -11.22 14.42 26.67
N LEU A 545 -12.20 14.47 27.58
CA LEU A 545 -12.02 15.12 28.88
C LEU A 545 -11.31 14.23 29.91
N ALA A 546 -11.43 12.93 29.77
CA ALA A 546 -10.66 11.95 30.52
C ALA A 546 -10.11 10.90 29.54
N PRO A 547 -9.03 11.21 28.81
CA PRO A 547 -8.41 10.28 27.87
C PRO A 547 -7.67 9.17 28.62
N ASP A 548 -7.54 8.01 27.98
CA ASP A 548 -6.53 7.02 28.38
C ASP A 548 -5.15 7.49 27.95
N ALA A 549 -4.12 7.19 28.74
CA ALA A 549 -2.73 7.58 28.46
C ALA A 549 -2.05 6.73 27.36
N ALA A 550 -2.81 6.06 26.53
CA ALA A 550 -2.31 5.18 25.46
C ALA A 550 -1.42 5.86 24.40
N ALA A 551 -1.26 7.18 24.44
CA ALA A 551 -0.43 7.92 23.51
C ALA A 551 1.05 7.86 23.91
N TYR A 552 1.76 6.84 23.45
CA TYR A 552 3.22 6.78 23.52
C TYR A 552 3.84 7.12 22.16
N GLU A 553 5.02 7.72 22.17
CA GLU A 553 5.69 8.11 20.93
C GLU A 553 6.17 6.90 20.12
N SER A 554 6.62 5.86 20.82
CA SER A 554 7.24 4.67 20.26
C SER A 554 7.22 3.51 21.24
N TYR A 555 7.17 2.28 20.72
CA TYR A 555 7.43 1.05 21.49
C TYR A 555 8.77 1.04 22.24
N TRP A 556 9.68 1.93 21.88
CA TRP A 556 11.01 2.08 22.46
C TRP A 556 11.11 3.28 23.40
N SER A 557 10.01 4.01 23.60
CA SER A 557 10.00 5.10 24.58
C SER A 557 10.08 4.55 26.00
N LYS A 558 10.72 5.31 26.89
CA LYS A 558 10.81 4.92 28.31
C LYS A 558 9.44 4.80 28.96
N ASP A 559 8.48 5.56 28.48
CA ASP A 559 7.13 5.66 29.03
C ASP A 559 6.18 4.57 28.50
N HIS A 560 6.62 3.75 27.53
CA HIS A 560 5.79 2.71 26.94
C HIS A 560 5.23 1.74 28.00
N GLY A 561 6.06 1.29 28.93
CA GLY A 561 5.63 0.42 30.03
C GLY A 561 4.60 1.07 30.95
N TYR A 562 4.72 2.37 31.22
CA TYR A 562 3.73 3.12 32.01
C TYR A 562 2.39 3.21 31.25
N HIS A 563 2.40 3.56 29.98
CA HIS A 563 1.19 3.67 29.16
C HIS A 563 0.44 2.35 28.98
N GLN A 564 1.16 1.22 29.08
CA GLN A 564 0.55 -0.12 29.03
C GLN A 564 0.14 -0.66 30.40
N SER A 565 0.38 0.08 31.47
CA SER A 565 0.04 -0.35 32.82
C SER A 565 -1.28 0.30 33.30
N PRO A 566 -1.96 -0.29 34.28
CA PRO A 566 -3.14 0.32 34.88
C PRO A 566 -2.88 1.72 35.45
N THR A 567 -1.64 2.02 35.87
CA THR A 567 -1.25 3.33 36.40
C THR A 567 -1.28 4.44 35.34
N GLY A 568 -1.18 4.10 34.05
CA GLY A 568 -1.33 5.03 32.92
C GLY A 568 -2.75 5.27 32.47
N SER A 569 -3.76 4.68 33.14
CA SER A 569 -5.16 4.73 32.74
C SER A 569 -6.04 5.31 33.83
N ASN A 570 -7.21 5.84 33.47
CA ASN A 570 -8.22 6.30 34.40
C ASN A 570 -8.95 5.11 35.03
N THR A 571 -8.31 4.42 35.97
CA THR A 571 -8.83 3.20 36.58
C THR A 571 -8.68 3.20 38.10
N VAL A 572 -9.39 2.29 38.77
CA VAL A 572 -9.24 2.02 40.20
C VAL A 572 -8.21 0.91 40.38
N LEU A 573 -7.18 1.19 41.15
CA LEU A 573 -6.21 0.19 41.55
C LEU A 573 -6.52 -0.28 42.95
N PRO A 574 -6.60 -1.61 43.21
CA PRO A 574 -6.63 -2.12 44.56
C PRO A 574 -5.32 -1.76 45.26
N GLY A 575 -5.39 -1.26 46.48
CA GLY A 575 -4.24 -0.89 47.30
C GLY A 575 -3.42 -2.10 47.76
#